data_b7386e030460d27223a657c47dc4b044
#
_entry.id   b7386e030460d27223a657c47dc4b044
#
_cell.length_a   1.000
_cell.length_b   1.000
_cell.length_c   1.000
_cell.angle_alpha   90.00
_cell.angle_beta   90.00
_cell.angle_gamma   90.00
#
_symmetry.space_group_name_H-M   'P 1'
#
loop_
_entity.id
_entity.type
_entity.pdbx_description
1 polymer ?
#
loop_
_entity_poly.entity_id
_entity_poly.type
_entity_poly.pdbx_seq_one_letter_code
_entity_poly.pdbx_strand_id
1 'polypeptide(L)'
;MATLPPEQLRIIRAKLITNSDQPTIENIVSVLRETIPTITKSELISNADTILANTSGLGLIDELVQTPNVTDVLVNGFSDIWFDRGNGLEKSSVAWNSEPELREFAARLAASVNRRLDDVNPFIDAQLPNGIRFHAIIPPLSRQGTLLSFRIPARHQMRLNELIQVGTIDSNIAELLKRLVQLRISFAISGNTGSGKTTILGALLSEVPQHERILIIEDSTELQVTHPHVISLQTRNANAEGIGGVELKQLVKQALRMRPDRLVVGEVRGTEVLDLLIALNTGHEGGCVTVHANNTEAVLARFEALGLLARIPKAAIHALLKQAIRVLLHVERTESGRQLTEISLIEETANGELKILKALDLIKKQQFQPGWQKLQKLLEL
;
A
#
# COMPACT_ATOMS: atom_id res chain seq x y z
N MET A 1 -15.87 14.95 31.03
CA MET A 1 -16.87 14.91 29.95
C MET A 1 -17.92 13.89 30.35
N ALA A 2 -19.19 14.24 30.37
CA ALA A 2 -20.23 13.28 30.71
C ALA A 2 -20.47 12.35 29.52
N THR A 3 -19.96 11.13 29.59
CA THR A 3 -20.26 10.06 28.64
C THR A 3 -21.69 9.60 28.82
N LEU A 4 -22.41 9.50 27.68
CA LEU A 4 -23.79 8.96 27.71
C LEU A 4 -23.82 7.55 28.34
N PRO A 5 -24.86 7.22 29.16
CA PRO A 5 -25.02 5.88 29.70
C PRO A 5 -25.06 4.83 28.57
N PRO A 6 -24.49 3.62 28.79
CA PRO A 6 -24.42 2.58 27.76
C PRO A 6 -25.78 2.19 27.16
N GLU A 7 -26.83 2.25 27.94
CA GLU A 7 -28.20 1.94 27.52
C GLU A 7 -28.77 2.97 26.55
N GLN A 8 -28.49 4.27 26.76
CA GLN A 8 -28.87 5.34 25.86
C GLN A 8 -28.10 5.27 24.54
N LEU A 9 -26.80 4.98 24.61
CA LEU A 9 -25.98 4.75 23.39
C LEU A 9 -26.52 3.60 22.55
N ARG A 10 -27.00 2.51 23.22
CA ARG A 10 -27.61 1.37 22.51
C ARG A 10 -28.90 1.74 21.80
N ILE A 11 -29.75 2.54 22.42
CA ILE A 11 -31.01 3.02 21.83
C ILE A 11 -30.73 3.95 20.63
N ILE A 12 -29.80 4.88 20.80
CA ILE A 12 -29.40 5.82 19.72
C ILE A 12 -28.84 5.07 18.52
N ARG A 13 -27.95 4.10 18.76
CA ARG A 13 -27.39 3.24 17.70
C ARG A 13 -28.46 2.44 16.97
N ALA A 14 -29.41 1.85 17.70
CA ALA A 14 -30.51 1.10 17.07
C ALA A 14 -31.38 1.99 16.18
N LYS A 15 -31.68 3.23 16.61
CA LYS A 15 -32.43 4.19 15.80
C LYS A 15 -31.66 4.65 14.56
N LEU A 16 -30.35 4.86 14.65
CA LEU A 16 -29.50 5.22 13.51
C LEU A 16 -29.44 4.11 12.46
N ILE A 17 -29.41 2.85 12.87
CA ILE A 17 -29.42 1.67 11.98
C ILE A 17 -30.76 1.54 11.25
N THR A 18 -31.86 1.87 11.91
CA THR A 18 -33.21 1.73 11.34
C THR A 18 -33.51 2.77 10.26
N ASN A 19 -32.82 3.91 10.25
CA ASN A 19 -33.04 5.02 9.33
C ASN A 19 -32.24 4.91 7.99
N SER A 20 -31.65 3.75 7.68
CA SER A 20 -31.06 3.34 6.38
C SER A 20 -30.04 4.27 5.70
N ASP A 21 -29.76 5.45 6.22
CA ASP A 21 -28.78 6.38 5.68
C ASP A 21 -27.46 6.35 6.47
N GLN A 22 -26.36 6.66 5.79
CA GLN A 22 -25.08 6.83 6.47
C GLN A 22 -25.23 7.85 7.60
N PRO A 23 -24.75 7.58 8.82
CA PRO A 23 -24.94 8.46 9.95
C PRO A 23 -24.24 9.80 9.70
N THR A 24 -25.01 10.83 9.41
CA THR A 24 -24.54 12.22 9.31
C THR A 24 -24.67 12.90 10.67
N ILE A 25 -23.89 13.97 10.89
CA ILE A 25 -24.02 14.77 12.13
C ILE A 25 -25.46 15.22 12.34
N GLU A 26 -26.15 15.62 11.27
CA GLU A 26 -27.54 16.08 11.33
C GLU A 26 -28.50 14.99 11.80
N ASN A 27 -28.35 13.77 11.28
CA ASN A 27 -29.16 12.61 11.69
C ASN A 27 -28.87 12.22 13.15
N ILE A 28 -27.60 12.23 13.55
CA ILE A 28 -27.20 11.92 14.93
C ILE A 28 -27.75 12.98 15.90
N VAL A 29 -27.65 14.26 15.55
CA VAL A 29 -28.21 15.37 16.35
C VAL A 29 -29.74 15.24 16.48
N SER A 30 -30.44 14.85 15.43
CA SER A 30 -31.89 14.62 15.45
C SER A 30 -32.25 13.49 16.40
N VAL A 31 -31.56 12.32 16.31
CA VAL A 31 -31.79 11.16 17.16
C VAL A 31 -31.42 11.44 18.61
N LEU A 32 -30.34 12.20 18.88
CA LEU A 32 -29.94 12.62 20.21
C LEU A 32 -31.01 13.50 20.88
N ARG A 33 -31.55 14.50 20.17
CA ARG A 33 -32.61 15.36 20.69
C ARG A 33 -33.91 14.59 20.99
N GLU A 34 -34.24 13.64 20.14
CA GLU A 34 -35.42 12.79 20.32
C GLU A 34 -35.26 11.83 21.52
N THR A 35 -34.04 11.32 21.72
CA THR A 35 -33.78 10.33 22.76
C THR A 35 -33.49 10.97 24.14
N ILE A 36 -32.89 12.17 24.14
CA ILE A 36 -32.51 12.92 25.35
C ILE A 36 -32.98 14.38 25.19
N PRO A 37 -34.27 14.67 25.48
CA PRO A 37 -34.83 16.02 25.30
C PRO A 37 -34.15 17.11 26.13
N THR A 38 -33.48 16.73 27.24
CA THR A 38 -32.82 17.64 28.18
C THR A 38 -31.34 17.91 27.85
N ILE A 39 -30.81 17.37 26.73
CA ILE A 39 -29.40 17.51 26.34
C ILE A 39 -29.07 18.97 26.05
N THR A 40 -28.00 19.48 26.64
CA THR A 40 -27.53 20.84 26.32
C THR A 40 -26.90 20.94 24.96
N LYS A 41 -26.84 22.16 24.40
CA LYS A 41 -26.23 22.37 23.05
C LYS A 41 -24.75 21.94 23.00
N SER A 42 -24.01 22.15 24.09
CA SER A 42 -22.59 21.74 24.19
C SER A 42 -22.44 20.22 24.24
N GLU A 43 -23.26 19.54 25.05
CA GLU A 43 -23.30 18.08 25.13
C GLU A 43 -23.77 17.44 23.83
N LEU A 44 -24.74 18.07 23.16
CA LEU A 44 -25.27 17.60 21.87
C LEU A 44 -24.15 17.53 20.80
N ILE A 45 -23.36 18.59 20.66
CA ILE A 45 -22.25 18.62 19.68
C ILE A 45 -21.18 17.60 20.06
N SER A 46 -20.71 17.61 21.31
CA SER A 46 -19.67 16.69 21.78
C SER A 46 -20.09 15.20 21.68
N ASN A 47 -21.35 14.89 21.99
CA ASN A 47 -21.86 13.52 21.87
C ASN A 47 -22.14 13.16 20.40
N ALA A 48 -22.59 14.09 19.56
CA ALA A 48 -22.78 13.83 18.13
C ALA A 48 -21.45 13.51 17.43
N ASP A 49 -20.40 14.26 17.69
CA ASP A 49 -19.05 13.99 17.17
C ASP A 49 -18.54 12.63 17.65
N THR A 50 -18.72 12.32 18.94
CA THR A 50 -18.33 11.03 19.52
C THR A 50 -19.12 9.86 18.91
N ILE A 51 -20.43 10.01 18.72
CA ILE A 51 -21.28 8.98 18.11
C ILE A 51 -20.93 8.82 16.63
N LEU A 52 -20.69 9.90 15.90
CA LEU A 52 -20.26 9.84 14.49
C LEU A 52 -18.94 9.09 14.37
N ALA A 53 -17.93 9.47 15.15
CA ALA A 53 -16.64 8.79 15.20
C ALA A 53 -16.79 7.30 15.56
N ASN A 54 -17.66 6.97 16.50
CA ASN A 54 -17.92 5.58 16.91
C ASN A 54 -18.83 4.78 15.97
N THR A 55 -19.60 5.42 15.12
CA THR A 55 -20.56 4.73 14.22
C THR A 55 -20.04 4.61 12.79
N SER A 56 -19.32 5.61 12.32
CA SER A 56 -18.75 5.68 10.96
C SER A 56 -17.22 5.78 10.91
N GLY A 57 -16.56 6.02 12.04
CA GLY A 57 -15.13 6.23 12.14
C GLY A 57 -14.39 5.12 12.89
N LEU A 58 -13.08 5.34 13.07
CA LEU A 58 -12.16 4.44 13.76
C LEU A 58 -12.27 4.53 15.31
N GLY A 59 -13.27 5.26 15.83
CA GLY A 59 -13.54 5.36 17.26
C GLY A 59 -12.34 5.84 18.06
N LEU A 60 -11.97 5.10 19.11
CA LEU A 60 -10.88 5.47 20.02
C LEU A 60 -9.51 5.62 19.34
N ILE A 61 -9.27 4.95 18.22
CA ILE A 61 -7.98 5.04 17.51
C ILE A 61 -7.96 6.11 16.43
N ASP A 62 -9.05 6.84 16.22
CA ASP A 62 -9.13 7.85 15.15
C ASP A 62 -8.10 8.96 15.36
N GLU A 63 -7.88 9.43 16.57
CA GLU A 63 -6.87 10.42 16.91
C GLU A 63 -5.45 9.92 16.60
N LEU A 64 -5.15 8.65 16.90
CA LEU A 64 -3.86 8.03 16.54
C LEU A 64 -3.67 7.97 15.04
N VAL A 65 -4.71 7.54 14.32
CA VAL A 65 -4.68 7.44 12.86
C VAL A 65 -4.57 8.83 12.21
N GLN A 66 -5.17 9.87 12.81
CA GLN A 66 -5.07 11.24 12.32
C GLN A 66 -3.72 11.91 12.65
N THR A 67 -2.95 11.35 13.59
CA THR A 67 -1.64 11.89 13.97
C THR A 67 -0.68 11.90 12.77
N PRO A 68 0.04 13.00 12.51
CA PRO A 68 0.98 13.09 11.40
C PRO A 68 2.04 11.98 11.43
N ASN A 69 2.36 11.44 10.27
CA ASN A 69 3.37 10.41 10.04
C ASN A 69 3.08 9.03 10.67
N VAL A 70 1.92 8.80 11.27
CA VAL A 70 1.54 7.46 11.72
C VAL A 70 1.32 6.58 10.49
N THR A 71 2.06 5.46 10.44
CA THR A 71 2.01 4.46 9.37
C THR A 71 1.27 3.20 9.78
N ASP A 72 1.36 2.85 11.06
CA ASP A 72 0.76 1.63 11.59
C ASP A 72 0.19 1.88 12.99
N VAL A 73 -0.96 1.25 13.30
CA VAL A 73 -1.54 1.16 14.64
C VAL A 73 -1.80 -0.31 14.93
N LEU A 74 -1.27 -0.80 16.05
CA LEU A 74 -1.34 -2.19 16.47
C LEU A 74 -2.10 -2.29 17.80
N VAL A 75 -3.13 -3.12 17.83
CA VAL A 75 -3.96 -3.38 19.01
C VAL A 75 -3.75 -4.83 19.44
N ASN A 76 -3.07 -5.05 20.57
CA ASN A 76 -2.72 -6.34 21.11
C ASN A 76 -3.64 -6.72 22.29
N GLY A 77 -4.95 -6.56 22.10
CA GLY A 77 -5.97 -6.65 23.15
C GLY A 77 -6.46 -5.27 23.58
N PHE A 78 -7.47 -5.24 24.44
CA PHE A 78 -8.24 -4.01 24.73
C PHE A 78 -7.45 -2.89 25.42
N SER A 79 -6.30 -3.16 26.04
CA SER A 79 -5.49 -2.19 26.80
C SER A 79 -4.05 -2.04 26.32
N ASP A 80 -3.64 -2.74 25.27
CA ASP A 80 -2.26 -2.71 24.77
C ASP A 80 -2.21 -2.25 23.30
N ILE A 81 -2.10 -0.92 23.10
CA ILE A 81 -2.16 -0.29 21.81
C ILE A 81 -0.83 0.40 21.53
N TRP A 82 -0.30 0.16 20.33
CA TRP A 82 0.96 0.68 19.85
C TRP A 82 0.77 1.37 18.50
N PHE A 83 1.63 2.31 18.16
CA PHE A 83 1.63 2.95 16.84
C PHE A 83 3.06 3.22 16.39
N ASP A 84 3.28 3.30 15.07
CA ASP A 84 4.58 3.63 14.44
C ASP A 84 4.43 4.93 13.63
N ARG A 85 5.38 5.86 13.83
CA ARG A 85 5.51 7.09 13.05
C ARG A 85 6.71 7.05 12.08
N GLY A 86 7.23 5.86 11.82
CA GLY A 86 8.41 5.65 10.99
C GLY A 86 9.73 5.53 11.76
N ASN A 87 9.72 5.74 13.09
CA ASN A 87 10.91 5.67 13.93
C ASN A 87 10.89 4.47 14.92
N GLY A 88 9.90 3.61 14.81
CA GLY A 88 9.68 2.46 15.68
C GLY A 88 8.36 2.58 16.46
N LEU A 89 8.04 1.50 17.19
CA LEU A 89 6.78 1.37 17.90
C LEU A 89 6.80 2.20 19.20
N GLU A 90 5.76 3.00 19.38
CA GLU A 90 5.47 3.77 20.60
C GLU A 90 4.18 3.26 21.22
N LYS A 91 4.15 3.17 22.58
CA LYS A 91 2.94 2.75 23.31
C LYS A 91 1.97 3.92 23.45
N SER A 92 0.70 3.66 23.13
CA SER A 92 -0.38 4.64 23.31
C SER A 92 -0.96 4.58 24.71
N SER A 93 -1.54 5.68 25.17
CA SER A 93 -2.38 5.76 26.39
C SER A 93 -3.85 5.41 26.13
N VAL A 94 -4.25 5.27 24.86
CA VAL A 94 -5.61 4.88 24.46
C VAL A 94 -5.86 3.43 24.85
N ALA A 95 -7.08 3.11 25.33
CA ALA A 95 -7.50 1.75 25.67
C ALA A 95 -9.02 1.61 25.54
N TRP A 96 -9.50 0.43 25.15
CA TRP A 96 -10.91 0.05 25.34
C TRP A 96 -11.15 -0.35 26.80
N ASN A 97 -12.40 -0.29 27.24
CA ASN A 97 -12.74 -0.65 28.62
C ASN A 97 -12.74 -2.18 28.81
N SER A 98 -12.96 -2.95 27.76
CA SER A 98 -13.08 -4.41 27.85
C SER A 98 -12.85 -5.10 26.51
N GLU A 99 -12.54 -6.40 26.56
CA GLU A 99 -12.43 -7.26 25.38
C GLU A 99 -13.73 -7.34 24.56
N PRO A 100 -14.93 -7.47 25.16
CA PRO A 100 -16.18 -7.44 24.38
C PRO A 100 -16.36 -6.15 23.57
N GLU A 101 -15.98 -4.99 24.11
CA GLU A 101 -16.06 -3.70 23.43
C GLU A 101 -15.11 -3.65 22.22
N LEU A 102 -13.87 -4.12 22.38
CA LEU A 102 -12.90 -4.23 21.29
C LEU A 102 -13.39 -5.19 20.20
N ARG A 103 -13.93 -6.35 20.58
CA ARG A 103 -14.48 -7.34 19.63
C ARG A 103 -15.68 -6.77 18.86
N GLU A 104 -16.59 -6.05 19.52
CA GLU A 104 -17.70 -5.36 18.84
C GLU A 104 -17.20 -4.32 17.85
N PHE A 105 -16.18 -3.54 18.23
CA PHE A 105 -15.53 -2.59 17.33
C PHE A 105 -14.96 -3.28 16.09
N ALA A 106 -14.22 -4.37 16.26
CA ALA A 106 -13.64 -5.15 15.16
C ALA A 106 -14.72 -5.72 14.22
N ALA A 107 -15.79 -6.30 14.79
CA ALA A 107 -16.91 -6.84 14.02
C ALA A 107 -17.65 -5.74 13.23
N ARG A 108 -17.81 -4.55 13.82
CA ARG A 108 -18.41 -3.39 13.14
C ARG A 108 -17.56 -2.89 11.97
N LEU A 109 -16.24 -2.83 12.12
CA LEU A 109 -15.34 -2.48 11.02
C LEU A 109 -15.43 -3.52 9.89
N ALA A 110 -15.49 -4.80 10.21
CA ALA A 110 -15.68 -5.86 9.22
C ALA A 110 -17.01 -5.68 8.45
N ALA A 111 -18.09 -5.40 9.17
CA ALA A 111 -19.41 -5.17 8.58
C ALA A 111 -19.44 -3.95 7.65
N SER A 112 -18.70 -2.87 7.97
CA SER A 112 -18.62 -1.66 7.13
C SER A 112 -18.03 -1.90 5.73
N VAL A 113 -17.31 -3.01 5.56
CA VAL A 113 -16.74 -3.47 4.27
C VAL A 113 -17.40 -4.74 3.74
N ASN A 114 -18.64 -5.01 4.18
CA ASN A 114 -19.42 -6.19 3.78
C ASN A 114 -18.71 -7.52 4.07
N ARG A 115 -18.00 -7.61 5.18
CA ARG A 115 -17.32 -8.82 5.63
C ARG A 115 -17.83 -9.24 7.02
N ARG A 116 -17.62 -10.50 7.35
CA ARG A 116 -17.97 -11.05 8.69
C ARG A 116 -16.71 -11.31 9.47
N LEU A 117 -16.76 -10.99 10.77
CA LEU A 117 -15.75 -11.35 11.74
C LEU A 117 -16.49 -11.98 12.93
N ASP A 118 -16.51 -13.28 13.00
CA ASP A 118 -17.23 -14.11 13.96
C ASP A 118 -16.49 -15.43 14.22
N ASP A 119 -17.05 -16.32 15.02
CA ASP A 119 -16.41 -17.60 15.38
C ASP A 119 -16.21 -18.53 14.17
N VAL A 120 -16.95 -18.35 13.09
CA VAL A 120 -16.81 -19.11 11.83
C VAL A 120 -15.73 -18.46 10.93
N ASN A 121 -15.63 -17.13 10.98
CA ASN A 121 -14.66 -16.33 10.24
C ASN A 121 -13.80 -15.54 11.25
N PRO A 122 -12.85 -16.19 11.93
CA PRO A 122 -12.18 -15.60 13.11
C PRO A 122 -11.05 -14.60 12.74
N PHE A 123 -10.84 -14.33 11.46
CA PHE A 123 -9.89 -13.32 10.97
C PHE A 123 -10.39 -12.64 9.71
N ILE A 124 -9.89 -11.45 9.48
CA ILE A 124 -10.19 -10.65 8.28
C ILE A 124 -8.98 -9.83 7.87
N ASP A 125 -8.77 -9.70 6.57
CA ASP A 125 -7.92 -8.68 5.95
C ASP A 125 -8.78 -7.88 4.98
N ALA A 126 -8.86 -6.55 5.19
CA ALA A 126 -9.74 -5.68 4.43
C ALA A 126 -9.18 -4.26 4.33
N GLN A 127 -9.74 -3.49 3.40
CA GLN A 127 -9.46 -2.06 3.26
C GLN A 127 -10.74 -1.26 3.49
N LEU A 128 -10.63 -0.25 4.34
CA LEU A 128 -11.69 0.70 4.62
C LEU A 128 -11.86 1.71 3.47
N PRO A 129 -13.01 2.38 3.35
CA PRO A 129 -13.24 3.38 2.28
C PRO A 129 -12.23 4.53 2.25
N ASN A 130 -11.62 4.87 3.38
CA ASN A 130 -10.56 5.88 3.50
C ASN A 130 -9.15 5.37 3.13
N GLY A 131 -9.05 4.16 2.59
CA GLY A 131 -7.80 3.55 2.16
C GLY A 131 -7.01 2.83 3.24
N ILE A 132 -7.41 2.94 4.53
CA ILE A 132 -6.73 2.25 5.63
C ILE A 132 -6.95 0.75 5.49
N ARG A 133 -5.86 -0.02 5.47
CA ARG A 133 -5.94 -1.48 5.58
C ARG A 133 -6.06 -1.87 7.04
N PHE A 134 -6.95 -2.80 7.33
CA PHE A 134 -6.99 -3.39 8.63
C PHE A 134 -7.00 -4.92 8.56
N HIS A 135 -6.31 -5.51 9.50
CA HIS A 135 -6.32 -6.93 9.76
C HIS A 135 -6.87 -7.15 11.17
N ALA A 136 -7.72 -8.16 11.34
CA ALA A 136 -8.26 -8.54 12.65
C ALA A 136 -8.19 -10.04 12.85
N ILE A 137 -7.88 -10.46 14.07
CA ILE A 137 -7.95 -11.84 14.52
C ILE A 137 -8.65 -11.85 15.88
N ILE A 138 -9.62 -12.75 16.07
CA ILE A 138 -10.35 -12.91 17.34
C ILE A 138 -10.04 -14.25 18.00
N PRO A 139 -10.30 -14.38 19.33
CA PRO A 139 -10.25 -15.67 20.01
C PRO A 139 -11.15 -16.72 19.30
N PRO A 140 -10.78 -18.03 19.32
CA PRO A 140 -9.67 -18.62 20.08
C PRO A 140 -8.31 -18.61 19.38
N LEU A 141 -8.18 -18.04 18.18
CA LEU A 141 -6.90 -17.99 17.45
C LEU A 141 -5.87 -17.11 18.16
N SER A 142 -6.31 -16.05 18.82
CA SER A 142 -5.49 -15.22 19.70
C SER A 142 -5.78 -15.53 21.16
N ARG A 143 -4.71 -15.70 21.95
CA ARG A 143 -4.81 -15.87 23.42
C ARG A 143 -4.89 -14.54 24.17
N GLN A 144 -4.45 -13.46 23.54
CA GLN A 144 -4.44 -12.12 24.13
C GLN A 144 -5.79 -11.38 24.02
N GLY A 145 -6.78 -11.99 23.39
CA GLY A 145 -8.02 -11.36 23.01
C GLY A 145 -8.07 -10.96 21.54
N THR A 146 -8.89 -10.02 21.17
CA THR A 146 -8.98 -9.48 19.80
C THR A 146 -7.72 -8.70 19.48
N LEU A 147 -7.11 -9.01 18.33
CA LEU A 147 -5.96 -8.30 17.78
C LEU A 147 -6.37 -7.54 16.53
N LEU A 148 -5.92 -6.28 16.41
CA LEU A 148 -6.13 -5.47 15.23
C LEU A 148 -4.80 -4.87 14.76
N SER A 149 -4.61 -4.80 13.46
CA SER A 149 -3.49 -4.09 12.85
C SER A 149 -4.04 -3.17 11.77
N PHE A 150 -3.71 -1.89 11.87
CA PHE A 150 -4.10 -0.88 10.90
C PHE A 150 -2.86 -0.37 10.19
N ARG A 151 -2.89 -0.36 8.86
CA ARG A 151 -1.89 0.30 8.04
C ARG A 151 -2.51 1.52 7.39
N ILE A 152 -1.95 2.68 7.71
CA ILE A 152 -2.41 3.98 7.27
C ILE A 152 -1.65 4.36 6.00
N PRO A 153 -2.34 4.61 4.86
CA PRO A 153 -1.68 5.07 3.66
C PRO A 153 -1.04 6.43 3.88
N ALA A 154 0.09 6.67 3.22
CA ALA A 154 0.74 7.97 3.25
C ALA A 154 -0.23 9.05 2.74
N ARG A 155 -0.35 10.16 3.47
CA ARG A 155 -1.25 11.27 3.10
C ARG A 155 -0.68 12.17 2.02
N HIS A 156 0.64 12.16 1.90
CA HIS A 156 1.38 12.98 0.95
C HIS A 156 2.30 12.11 0.11
N GLN A 157 2.18 12.27 -1.21
CA GLN A 157 3.09 11.65 -2.16
C GLN A 157 4.31 12.57 -2.34
N MET A 158 5.47 12.08 -1.94
CA MET A 158 6.72 12.80 -2.15
C MET A 158 7.05 12.90 -3.65
N ARG A 159 7.46 14.09 -4.09
CA ARG A 159 8.03 14.33 -5.42
C ARG A 159 9.54 14.14 -5.40
N LEU A 160 10.17 14.07 -6.58
CA LEU A 160 11.63 13.90 -6.67
C LEU A 160 12.42 14.97 -5.88
N ASN A 161 11.98 16.24 -5.93
CA ASN A 161 12.63 17.31 -5.19
C ASN A 161 12.57 17.11 -3.67
N GLU A 162 11.48 16.55 -3.15
CA GLU A 162 11.34 16.24 -1.72
C GLU A 162 12.20 15.03 -1.34
N LEU A 163 12.35 14.04 -2.23
CA LEU A 163 13.27 12.93 -2.03
C LEU A 163 14.74 13.39 -1.98
N ILE A 164 15.09 14.43 -2.73
CA ILE A 164 16.41 15.09 -2.63
C ILE A 164 16.56 15.77 -1.26
N GLN A 165 15.57 16.54 -0.83
CA GLN A 165 15.60 17.28 0.45
C GLN A 165 15.75 16.35 1.65
N VAL A 166 15.09 15.20 1.65
CA VAL A 166 15.20 14.20 2.74
C VAL A 166 16.40 13.26 2.60
N GLY A 167 17.23 13.42 1.56
CA GLY A 167 18.46 12.64 1.35
C GLY A 167 18.22 11.20 0.84
N THR A 168 17.04 10.90 0.31
CA THR A 168 16.76 9.59 -0.32
C THR A 168 17.57 9.39 -1.60
N ILE A 169 17.75 10.45 -2.37
CA ILE A 169 18.55 10.53 -3.61
C ILE A 169 19.28 11.87 -3.66
N ASP A 170 20.35 11.99 -4.43
CA ASP A 170 20.95 13.29 -4.76
C ASP A 170 20.41 13.86 -6.08
N SER A 171 20.75 15.13 -6.38
CA SER A 171 20.26 15.83 -7.57
C SER A 171 20.70 15.18 -8.89
N ASN A 172 21.92 14.63 -8.94
CA ASN A 172 22.42 13.98 -10.16
C ASN A 172 21.67 12.68 -10.43
N ILE A 173 21.39 11.93 -9.36
CA ILE A 173 20.57 10.71 -9.43
C ILE A 173 19.13 11.04 -9.81
N ALA A 174 18.56 12.12 -9.29
CA ALA A 174 17.22 12.56 -9.68
C ALA A 174 17.12 12.84 -11.20
N GLU A 175 18.10 13.54 -11.78
CA GLU A 175 18.14 13.79 -13.22
C GLU A 175 18.30 12.50 -14.04
N LEU A 176 19.16 11.58 -13.59
CA LEU A 176 19.30 10.26 -14.19
C LEU A 176 17.99 9.47 -14.19
N LEU A 177 17.28 9.47 -13.06
CA LEU A 177 15.98 8.80 -12.93
C LEU A 177 14.88 9.48 -13.79
N LYS A 178 14.87 10.81 -13.91
CA LYS A 178 13.97 11.51 -14.84
C LYS A 178 14.23 11.07 -16.27
N ARG A 179 15.51 11.00 -16.66
CA ARG A 179 15.89 10.56 -18.01
C ARG A 179 15.41 9.13 -18.28
N LEU A 180 15.56 8.22 -17.30
CA LEU A 180 15.05 6.85 -17.37
C LEU A 180 13.55 6.81 -17.67
N VAL A 181 12.75 7.64 -16.97
CA VAL A 181 11.31 7.74 -17.19
C VAL A 181 10.98 8.32 -18.55
N GLN A 182 11.64 9.42 -18.97
CA GLN A 182 11.42 10.09 -20.26
C GLN A 182 11.72 9.19 -21.45
N LEU A 183 12.78 8.38 -21.38
CA LEU A 183 13.17 7.43 -22.43
C LEU A 183 12.36 6.13 -22.42
N ARG A 184 11.30 6.04 -21.61
CA ARG A 184 10.43 4.85 -21.49
C ARG A 184 11.20 3.56 -21.20
N ILE A 185 12.26 3.65 -20.40
CA ILE A 185 13.02 2.48 -20.00
C ILE A 185 12.26 1.77 -18.88
N SER A 186 11.91 0.51 -19.09
CA SER A 186 11.22 -0.29 -18.06
C SER A 186 12.19 -0.67 -16.94
N PHE A 187 11.71 -0.57 -15.69
CA PHE A 187 12.54 -0.79 -14.52
C PHE A 187 11.79 -1.52 -13.41
N ALA A 188 12.53 -2.14 -12.51
CA ALA A 188 11.97 -2.67 -11.26
C ALA A 188 12.62 -2.00 -10.05
N ILE A 189 11.82 -1.74 -9.01
CA ILE A 189 12.31 -1.24 -7.73
C ILE A 189 12.28 -2.39 -6.73
N SER A 190 13.43 -2.70 -6.17
CA SER A 190 13.59 -3.75 -5.15
C SER A 190 13.90 -3.18 -3.78
N GLY A 191 13.64 -3.96 -2.75
CA GLY A 191 13.92 -3.60 -1.35
C GLY A 191 12.96 -4.27 -0.38
N ASN A 192 13.26 -4.19 0.90
CA ASN A 192 12.46 -4.77 1.98
C ASN A 192 11.14 -4.03 2.21
N THR A 193 10.26 -4.61 3.03
CA THR A 193 9.02 -3.93 3.47
C THR A 193 9.37 -2.63 4.18
N GLY A 194 8.66 -1.55 3.85
CA GLY A 194 8.87 -0.23 4.45
C GLY A 194 10.14 0.50 4.00
N SER A 195 10.90 -0.02 3.02
CA SER A 195 12.11 0.64 2.50
C SER A 195 11.84 1.90 1.68
N GLY A 196 10.60 2.12 1.21
CA GLY A 196 10.23 3.28 0.41
C GLY A 196 10.09 3.03 -1.09
N LYS A 197 10.00 1.77 -1.54
CA LYS A 197 9.79 1.38 -2.95
C LYS A 197 8.63 2.14 -3.59
N THR A 198 7.46 2.08 -2.96
CA THR A 198 6.23 2.74 -3.43
C THR A 198 6.36 4.26 -3.48
N THR A 199 7.10 4.85 -2.54
CA THR A 199 7.36 6.29 -2.50
C THR A 199 8.21 6.75 -3.68
N ILE A 200 9.33 6.05 -3.96
CA ILE A 200 10.18 6.35 -5.13
C ILE A 200 9.42 6.09 -6.42
N LEU A 201 8.68 4.99 -6.51
CA LEU A 201 7.88 4.67 -7.69
C LEU A 201 6.87 5.77 -8.00
N GLY A 202 6.10 6.23 -7.00
CA GLY A 202 5.14 7.31 -7.17
C GLY A 202 5.78 8.63 -7.58
N ALA A 203 6.95 8.97 -7.01
CA ALA A 203 7.72 10.16 -7.41
C ALA A 203 8.17 10.08 -8.89
N LEU A 204 8.65 8.91 -9.33
CA LEU A 204 9.06 8.69 -10.73
C LEU A 204 7.88 8.73 -11.69
N LEU A 205 6.74 8.14 -11.33
CA LEU A 205 5.53 8.18 -12.15
C LEU A 205 4.97 9.61 -12.30
N SER A 206 5.23 10.48 -11.35
CA SER A 206 4.85 11.90 -11.44
C SER A 206 5.70 12.70 -12.45
N GLU A 207 6.85 12.14 -12.91
CA GLU A 207 7.71 12.71 -13.97
C GLU A 207 7.36 12.18 -15.38
N VAL A 208 6.38 11.28 -15.50
CA VAL A 208 5.90 10.78 -16.79
C VAL A 208 5.29 11.95 -17.59
N PRO A 209 5.53 12.05 -18.91
CA PRO A 209 4.95 13.09 -19.74
C PRO A 209 3.40 13.15 -19.64
N GLN A 210 2.84 14.35 -19.48
CA GLN A 210 1.42 14.57 -19.15
C GLN A 210 0.43 14.00 -20.17
N HIS A 211 0.86 13.78 -21.42
CA HIS A 211 0.03 13.20 -22.47
C HIS A 211 -0.05 11.66 -22.39
N GLU A 212 0.79 11.01 -21.60
CA GLU A 212 0.81 9.57 -21.46
C GLU A 212 -0.23 9.09 -20.44
N ARG A 213 -0.80 7.92 -20.70
CA ARG A 213 -1.79 7.28 -19.84
C ARG A 213 -1.12 6.23 -18.96
N ILE A 214 -1.20 6.41 -17.65
CA ILE A 214 -0.65 5.51 -16.65
C ILE A 214 -1.76 4.62 -16.10
N LEU A 215 -1.61 3.30 -16.21
CA LEU A 215 -2.46 2.32 -15.53
C LEU A 215 -1.67 1.67 -14.39
N ILE A 216 -2.18 1.82 -13.19
CA ILE A 216 -1.62 1.25 -11.95
C ILE A 216 -2.49 0.09 -11.51
N ILE A 217 -1.87 -1.04 -11.20
CA ILE A 217 -2.55 -2.25 -10.75
C ILE A 217 -1.93 -2.67 -9.42
N GLU A 218 -2.76 -2.78 -8.38
CA GLU A 218 -2.32 -3.07 -7.02
C GLU A 218 -3.26 -4.04 -6.31
N ASP A 219 -2.74 -4.76 -5.33
CA ASP A 219 -3.57 -5.53 -4.39
C ASP A 219 -4.34 -4.59 -3.46
N SER A 220 -3.72 -3.50 -3.07
CA SER A 220 -4.30 -2.45 -2.25
C SER A 220 -3.72 -1.12 -2.72
N THR A 221 -4.56 -0.12 -2.90
CA THR A 221 -4.14 1.19 -3.39
C THR A 221 -3.17 1.84 -2.40
N GLU A 222 -1.89 1.84 -2.74
CA GLU A 222 -0.81 2.49 -1.99
C GLU A 222 -0.16 3.61 -2.80
N LEU A 223 -0.09 3.45 -4.14
CA LEU A 223 0.51 4.42 -5.04
C LEU A 223 -0.39 5.63 -5.22
N GLN A 224 0.10 6.78 -4.77
CA GLN A 224 -0.48 8.07 -5.08
C GLN A 224 0.42 8.77 -6.10
N VAL A 225 -0.09 9.13 -7.26
CA VAL A 225 0.67 9.74 -8.35
C VAL A 225 0.06 11.06 -8.74
N THR A 226 0.87 12.12 -8.72
CA THR A 226 0.45 13.44 -9.19
C THR A 226 0.65 13.54 -10.70
N HIS A 227 -0.33 13.08 -11.46
CA HIS A 227 -0.31 13.11 -12.92
C HIS A 227 -1.75 13.23 -13.45
N PRO A 228 -2.00 13.98 -14.56
CA PRO A 228 -3.36 14.25 -15.04
C PRO A 228 -4.10 13.02 -15.57
N HIS A 229 -3.37 11.97 -15.97
CA HIS A 229 -3.97 10.81 -16.64
C HIS A 229 -3.53 9.48 -15.98
N VAL A 230 -3.98 9.28 -14.74
CA VAL A 230 -3.76 8.04 -13.95
C VAL A 230 -5.06 7.29 -13.78
N ILE A 231 -5.02 5.99 -14.01
CA ILE A 231 -6.10 5.05 -13.72
C ILE A 231 -5.56 3.99 -12.77
N SER A 232 -6.17 3.85 -11.61
CA SER A 232 -5.83 2.82 -10.62
C SER A 232 -6.86 1.69 -10.65
N LEU A 233 -6.37 0.46 -10.70
CA LEU A 233 -7.14 -0.78 -10.62
C LEU A 233 -6.68 -1.54 -9.37
N GLN A 234 -7.63 -1.99 -8.58
CA GLN A 234 -7.35 -2.72 -7.34
C GLN A 234 -8.01 -4.09 -7.36
N THR A 235 -7.32 -5.10 -6.80
CA THR A 235 -7.89 -6.43 -6.58
C THR A 235 -9.08 -6.35 -5.63
N ARG A 236 -9.94 -7.34 -5.72
CA ARG A 236 -11.08 -7.48 -4.82
C ARG A 236 -11.09 -8.89 -4.24
N ASN A 237 -11.04 -8.99 -2.93
CA ASN A 237 -11.21 -10.25 -2.25
C ASN A 237 -12.63 -10.80 -2.48
N ALA A 238 -12.75 -12.12 -2.57
CA ALA A 238 -14.04 -12.77 -2.59
C ALA A 238 -14.86 -12.41 -1.35
N ASN A 239 -16.20 -12.38 -1.48
CA ASN A 239 -17.11 -12.17 -0.34
C ASN A 239 -17.10 -13.40 0.60
N ALA A 240 -17.93 -13.38 1.63
CA ALA A 240 -18.06 -14.48 2.60
C ALA A 240 -18.52 -15.83 1.96
N GLU A 241 -19.10 -15.78 0.77
CA GLU A 241 -19.55 -16.94 -0.01
C GLU A 241 -18.49 -17.43 -1.02
N GLY A 242 -17.30 -16.82 -1.03
CA GLY A 242 -16.23 -17.13 -1.96
C GLY A 242 -16.43 -16.58 -3.38
N ILE A 243 -17.40 -15.67 -3.58
CA ILE A 243 -17.80 -15.17 -4.91
C ILE A 243 -17.28 -13.72 -5.10
N GLY A 244 -17.04 -13.36 -6.37
CA GLY A 244 -16.72 -11.98 -6.78
C GLY A 244 -15.28 -11.55 -6.54
N GLY A 245 -14.36 -12.46 -6.22
CA GLY A 245 -12.93 -12.18 -6.19
C GLY A 245 -12.39 -11.74 -7.56
N VAL A 246 -11.48 -10.77 -7.58
CA VAL A 246 -10.75 -10.33 -8.77
C VAL A 246 -9.28 -10.28 -8.43
N GLU A 247 -8.50 -11.13 -9.07
CA GLU A 247 -7.05 -11.27 -8.84
C GLU A 247 -6.25 -10.27 -9.68
N LEU A 248 -5.03 -9.98 -9.24
CA LEU A 248 -4.08 -9.09 -9.92
C LEU A 248 -3.85 -9.51 -11.38
N LYS A 249 -3.70 -10.81 -11.62
CA LYS A 249 -3.55 -11.39 -12.96
C LYS A 249 -4.69 -11.04 -13.91
N GLN A 250 -5.93 -11.03 -13.40
CA GLN A 250 -7.09 -10.66 -14.20
C GLN A 250 -7.06 -9.17 -14.55
N LEU A 251 -6.67 -8.32 -13.59
CA LEU A 251 -6.56 -6.87 -13.79
C LEU A 251 -5.47 -6.51 -14.81
N VAL A 252 -4.31 -7.17 -14.79
CA VAL A 252 -3.26 -6.98 -15.80
C VAL A 252 -3.83 -7.21 -17.20
N LYS A 253 -4.58 -8.31 -17.40
CA LYS A 253 -5.21 -8.62 -18.70
C LYS A 253 -6.26 -7.58 -19.12
N GLN A 254 -7.01 -6.99 -18.17
CA GLN A 254 -7.97 -5.95 -18.50
C GLN A 254 -7.25 -4.63 -18.84
N ALA A 255 -6.21 -4.28 -18.08
CA ALA A 255 -5.44 -3.07 -18.30
C ALA A 255 -4.87 -2.98 -19.72
N LEU A 256 -4.41 -4.10 -20.31
CA LEU A 256 -3.92 -4.16 -21.68
C LEU A 256 -4.97 -3.78 -22.73
N ARG A 257 -6.27 -3.87 -22.41
CA ARG A 257 -7.37 -3.45 -23.29
C ARG A 257 -7.77 -1.99 -23.08
N MET A 258 -7.16 -1.31 -22.08
CA MET A 258 -7.50 0.06 -21.71
C MET A 258 -6.54 1.09 -22.32
N ARG A 259 -5.70 0.70 -23.28
CA ARG A 259 -4.71 1.55 -23.96
C ARG A 259 -3.77 2.26 -22.98
N PRO A 260 -2.99 1.52 -22.19
CA PRO A 260 -1.96 2.12 -21.34
C PRO A 260 -0.76 2.56 -22.18
N ASP A 261 -0.23 3.76 -21.92
CA ASP A 261 1.12 4.12 -22.34
C ASP A 261 2.16 3.61 -21.34
N ARG A 262 1.77 3.54 -20.07
CA ARG A 262 2.56 2.97 -18.96
C ARG A 262 1.74 1.96 -18.19
N LEU A 263 2.24 0.74 -18.08
CA LEU A 263 1.67 -0.29 -17.21
C LEU A 263 2.51 -0.41 -15.94
N VAL A 264 1.88 -0.23 -14.80
CA VAL A 264 2.53 -0.26 -13.48
C VAL A 264 1.87 -1.35 -12.65
N VAL A 265 2.68 -2.26 -12.12
CA VAL A 265 2.22 -3.20 -11.10
C VAL A 265 2.87 -2.82 -9.78
N GLY A 266 2.04 -2.42 -8.81
CA GLY A 266 2.51 -1.92 -7.52
C GLY A 266 3.47 -2.89 -6.85
N GLU A 267 3.15 -4.20 -6.88
CA GLU A 267 4.05 -5.25 -6.41
C GLU A 267 3.72 -6.58 -7.09
N VAL A 268 4.75 -7.33 -7.49
CA VAL A 268 4.61 -8.69 -8.02
C VAL A 268 4.89 -9.71 -6.92
N ARG A 269 3.90 -10.57 -6.64
CA ARG A 269 3.96 -11.59 -5.58
C ARG A 269 3.62 -13.00 -6.05
N GLY A 270 2.98 -13.14 -7.21
CA GLY A 270 2.42 -14.41 -7.68
C GLY A 270 2.52 -14.63 -9.20
N THR A 271 1.54 -15.34 -9.73
CA THR A 271 1.53 -15.79 -11.13
C THR A 271 1.29 -14.68 -12.16
N GLU A 272 0.88 -13.49 -11.73
CA GLU A 272 0.74 -12.28 -12.55
C GLU A 272 2.05 -11.85 -13.20
N VAL A 273 3.18 -12.29 -12.67
CA VAL A 273 4.52 -12.04 -13.22
C VAL A 273 4.61 -12.33 -14.70
N LEU A 274 3.98 -13.41 -15.16
CA LEU A 274 3.98 -13.79 -16.58
C LEU A 274 3.26 -12.75 -17.43
N ASP A 275 2.03 -12.41 -17.06
CA ASP A 275 1.20 -11.47 -17.83
C ASP A 275 1.84 -10.08 -17.86
N LEU A 276 2.49 -9.66 -16.75
CA LEU A 276 3.27 -8.43 -16.69
C LEU A 276 4.47 -8.46 -17.66
N LEU A 277 5.32 -9.50 -17.60
CA LEU A 277 6.51 -9.57 -18.44
C LEU A 277 6.15 -9.63 -19.92
N ILE A 278 5.08 -10.34 -20.29
CA ILE A 278 4.55 -10.36 -21.66
C ILE A 278 4.08 -8.96 -22.04
N ALA A 279 3.35 -8.26 -21.18
CA ALA A 279 2.86 -6.91 -21.46
C ALA A 279 4.00 -5.92 -21.73
N LEU A 280 5.02 -5.92 -20.88
CA LEU A 280 6.20 -5.06 -21.02
C LEU A 280 7.02 -5.36 -22.31
N ASN A 281 6.90 -6.57 -22.85
CA ASN A 281 7.55 -6.98 -24.09
C ASN A 281 6.70 -6.71 -25.36
N THR A 282 5.45 -6.28 -25.22
CA THR A 282 4.50 -6.17 -26.33
C THR A 282 3.94 -4.76 -26.51
N GLY A 283 4.80 -3.73 -26.45
CA GLY A 283 4.42 -2.36 -26.78
C GLY A 283 4.01 -1.50 -25.58
N HIS A 284 4.28 -1.96 -24.34
CA HIS A 284 4.06 -1.17 -23.12
C HIS A 284 5.39 -0.79 -22.46
N GLU A 285 6.29 -0.25 -23.25
CA GLU A 285 7.63 0.20 -22.84
C GLU A 285 7.52 1.28 -21.75
N GLY A 286 8.50 1.29 -20.82
CA GLY A 286 8.51 2.23 -19.70
C GLY A 286 7.56 1.86 -18.57
N GLY A 287 7.00 0.65 -18.60
CA GLY A 287 6.29 0.10 -17.44
C GLY A 287 7.25 -0.23 -16.30
N CYS A 288 6.72 -0.34 -15.11
CA CYS A 288 7.53 -0.58 -13.91
C CYS A 288 6.80 -1.42 -12.87
N VAL A 289 7.59 -1.94 -11.95
CA VAL A 289 7.10 -2.87 -10.93
C VAL A 289 7.91 -2.73 -9.65
N THR A 290 7.30 -3.03 -8.49
CA THR A 290 8.10 -3.29 -7.30
C THR A 290 8.20 -4.78 -7.00
N VAL A 291 9.30 -5.19 -6.38
CA VAL A 291 9.55 -6.57 -6.00
C VAL A 291 10.28 -6.61 -4.65
N HIS A 292 9.88 -7.55 -3.79
CA HIS A 292 10.61 -7.79 -2.55
C HIS A 292 11.86 -8.61 -2.81
N ALA A 293 13.03 -7.99 -2.58
CA ALA A 293 14.34 -8.65 -2.61
C ALA A 293 15.30 -7.91 -1.67
N ASN A 294 16.21 -8.65 -1.03
CA ASN A 294 17.15 -8.08 -0.05
C ASN A 294 18.32 -7.32 -0.69
N ASN A 295 18.59 -7.56 -1.96
CA ASN A 295 19.59 -6.88 -2.80
C ASN A 295 19.22 -7.07 -4.26
N THR A 296 19.95 -6.44 -5.18
CA THR A 296 19.69 -6.54 -6.62
C THR A 296 19.96 -7.94 -7.18
N GLU A 297 20.96 -8.66 -6.66
CA GLU A 297 21.26 -10.03 -7.08
C GLU A 297 20.09 -10.99 -6.78
N ALA A 298 19.41 -10.80 -5.64
CA ALA A 298 18.26 -11.62 -5.24
C ALA A 298 17.01 -11.37 -6.13
N VAL A 299 16.98 -10.30 -6.91
CA VAL A 299 15.84 -10.00 -7.81
C VAL A 299 15.64 -11.10 -8.83
N LEU A 300 16.72 -11.60 -9.46
CA LEU A 300 16.63 -12.71 -10.43
C LEU A 300 16.03 -13.96 -9.80
N ALA A 301 16.55 -14.37 -8.66
CA ALA A 301 16.03 -15.53 -7.93
C ALA A 301 14.56 -15.36 -7.54
N ARG A 302 14.14 -14.12 -7.22
CA ARG A 302 12.74 -13.80 -6.92
C ARG A 302 11.85 -13.98 -8.15
N PHE A 303 12.25 -13.47 -9.32
CA PHE A 303 11.51 -13.67 -10.57
C PHE A 303 11.48 -15.13 -11.01
N GLU A 304 12.58 -15.89 -10.80
CA GLU A 304 12.62 -17.33 -11.06
C GLU A 304 11.62 -18.09 -10.17
N ALA A 305 11.57 -17.76 -8.87
CA ALA A 305 10.60 -18.35 -7.94
C ALA A 305 9.15 -18.03 -8.33
N LEU A 306 8.85 -16.79 -8.73
CA LEU A 306 7.54 -16.39 -9.23
C LEU A 306 7.19 -17.12 -10.54
N GLY A 307 8.16 -17.27 -11.44
CA GLY A 307 8.00 -18.08 -12.66
C GLY A 307 7.67 -19.53 -12.36
N LEU A 308 8.34 -20.12 -11.38
CA LEU A 308 8.06 -21.49 -10.95
C LEU A 308 6.64 -21.64 -10.41
N LEU A 309 6.16 -20.67 -9.62
CA LEU A 309 4.75 -20.62 -9.17
C LEU A 309 3.77 -20.55 -10.36
N ALA A 310 4.14 -19.84 -11.40
CA ALA A 310 3.38 -19.75 -12.66
C ALA A 310 3.60 -20.97 -13.59
N ARG A 311 4.34 -21.99 -13.16
CA ARG A 311 4.72 -23.20 -13.92
C ARG A 311 5.51 -22.88 -15.21
N ILE A 312 6.38 -21.87 -15.17
CA ILE A 312 7.18 -21.43 -16.30
C ILE A 312 8.62 -21.86 -16.06
N PRO A 313 9.28 -22.49 -17.04
CA PRO A 313 10.68 -22.85 -16.94
C PRO A 313 11.57 -21.62 -16.77
N LYS A 314 12.68 -21.75 -16.01
CA LYS A 314 13.68 -20.71 -15.78
C LYS A 314 14.11 -20.01 -17.07
N ALA A 315 14.42 -20.77 -18.12
CA ALA A 315 14.85 -20.22 -19.41
C ALA A 315 13.80 -19.30 -20.05
N ALA A 316 12.51 -19.64 -19.94
CA ALA A 316 11.43 -18.80 -20.46
C ALA A 316 11.25 -17.50 -19.65
N ILE A 317 11.36 -17.58 -18.30
CA ILE A 317 11.36 -16.39 -17.44
C ILE A 317 12.55 -15.48 -17.79
N HIS A 318 13.74 -16.04 -17.96
CA HIS A 318 14.92 -15.26 -18.34
C HIS A 318 14.74 -14.56 -19.70
N ALA A 319 14.22 -15.29 -20.72
CA ALA A 319 13.95 -14.70 -22.02
C ALA A 319 12.97 -13.52 -21.98
N LEU A 320 11.92 -13.62 -21.15
CA LEU A 320 10.95 -12.54 -20.96
C LEU A 320 11.55 -11.38 -20.16
N LEU A 321 12.21 -11.67 -19.04
CA LEU A 321 12.74 -10.67 -18.10
C LEU A 321 13.81 -9.78 -18.75
N LYS A 322 14.69 -10.38 -19.56
CA LYS A 322 15.75 -9.68 -20.32
C LYS A 322 15.24 -8.49 -21.13
N GLN A 323 14.09 -8.62 -21.75
CA GLN A 323 13.49 -7.59 -22.58
C GLN A 323 12.56 -6.68 -21.78
N ALA A 324 11.83 -7.25 -20.80
CA ALA A 324 10.81 -6.55 -20.05
C ALA A 324 11.39 -5.55 -19.04
N ILE A 325 12.50 -5.84 -18.39
CA ILE A 325 13.09 -5.01 -17.32
C ILE A 325 14.56 -4.79 -17.62
N ARG A 326 14.94 -3.53 -17.81
CA ARG A 326 16.30 -3.14 -18.18
C ARG A 326 17.13 -2.66 -17.00
N VAL A 327 16.50 -1.95 -16.06
CA VAL A 327 17.15 -1.31 -14.91
C VAL A 327 16.52 -1.79 -13.60
N LEU A 328 17.37 -2.02 -12.62
CA LEU A 328 16.98 -2.31 -11.25
C LEU A 328 17.41 -1.17 -10.34
N LEU A 329 16.49 -0.72 -9.52
CA LEU A 329 16.70 0.29 -8.49
C LEU A 329 16.53 -0.39 -7.13
N HIS A 330 17.55 -0.33 -6.26
CA HIS A 330 17.46 -0.94 -4.93
C HIS A 330 17.34 0.12 -3.85
N VAL A 331 16.36 -0.08 -2.97
CA VAL A 331 16.01 0.88 -1.91
C VAL A 331 16.11 0.21 -0.56
N GLU A 332 16.87 0.82 0.34
CA GLU A 332 17.07 0.33 1.70
C GLU A 332 16.69 1.36 2.75
N ARG A 333 16.42 0.86 3.95
CA ARG A 333 16.36 1.68 5.16
C ARG A 333 17.72 1.63 5.82
N THR A 334 18.44 2.75 5.80
CA THR A 334 19.74 2.94 6.43
C THR A 334 19.58 3.70 7.76
N GLU A 335 20.67 3.90 8.49
CA GLU A 335 20.69 4.74 9.70
C GLU A 335 20.29 6.20 9.41
N SER A 336 20.61 6.70 8.20
CA SER A 336 20.28 8.05 7.74
C SER A 336 18.88 8.17 7.12
N GLY A 337 18.09 7.10 7.10
CA GLY A 337 16.75 7.09 6.54
C GLY A 337 16.57 6.11 5.37
N ARG A 338 15.57 6.36 4.54
CA ARG A 338 15.30 5.55 3.33
C ARG A 338 16.13 6.10 2.18
N GLN A 339 16.93 5.25 1.54
CA GLN A 339 17.84 5.65 0.49
C GLN A 339 17.77 4.71 -0.71
N LEU A 340 17.89 5.27 -1.91
CA LEU A 340 18.26 4.51 -3.09
C LEU A 340 19.75 4.16 -2.96
N THR A 341 20.08 2.88 -2.87
CA THR A 341 21.44 2.43 -2.56
C THR A 341 22.19 1.92 -3.78
N GLU A 342 21.47 1.39 -4.77
CA GLU A 342 22.09 0.76 -5.93
C GLU A 342 21.25 0.96 -7.21
N ILE A 343 21.96 1.14 -8.33
CA ILE A 343 21.40 1.06 -9.68
C ILE A 343 22.17 -0.02 -10.45
N SER A 344 21.44 -1.01 -10.98
CA SER A 344 21.97 -2.15 -11.69
C SER A 344 21.21 -2.40 -13.00
N LEU A 345 21.80 -3.20 -13.88
CA LEU A 345 21.22 -3.63 -15.15
C LEU A 345 21.03 -5.15 -15.14
N ILE A 346 20.04 -5.62 -15.88
CA ILE A 346 19.89 -7.04 -16.20
C ILE A 346 20.60 -7.33 -17.51
N GLU A 347 21.52 -8.27 -17.52
CA GLU A 347 22.29 -8.66 -18.69
C GLU A 347 22.30 -10.16 -18.92
N GLU A 348 22.44 -10.55 -20.18
CA GLU A 348 22.66 -11.92 -20.58
C GLU A 348 24.15 -12.23 -20.68
N THR A 349 24.54 -13.34 -20.10
CA THR A 349 25.90 -13.89 -20.26
C THR A 349 26.05 -14.59 -21.60
N ALA A 350 27.28 -14.91 -21.98
CA ALA A 350 27.57 -15.67 -23.20
C ALA A 350 26.87 -17.05 -23.25
N ASN A 351 26.52 -17.60 -22.09
CA ASN A 351 25.85 -18.89 -21.96
C ASN A 351 24.32 -18.78 -21.97
N GLY A 352 23.75 -17.57 -22.20
CA GLY A 352 22.31 -17.35 -22.22
C GLY A 352 21.66 -17.19 -20.85
N GLU A 353 22.43 -17.20 -19.76
CA GLU A 353 21.93 -16.95 -18.41
C GLU A 353 21.87 -15.44 -18.11
N LEU A 354 20.95 -15.02 -17.28
CA LEU A 354 20.91 -13.64 -16.80
C LEU A 354 21.82 -13.43 -15.60
N LYS A 355 22.44 -12.26 -15.57
CA LYS A 355 23.18 -11.76 -14.40
C LYS A 355 22.81 -10.31 -14.12
N ILE A 356 23.03 -9.90 -12.89
CA ILE A 356 22.94 -8.50 -12.49
C ILE A 356 24.29 -7.86 -12.71
N LEU A 357 24.26 -6.73 -13.42
CA LEU A 357 25.43 -5.92 -13.68
C LEU A 357 25.30 -4.59 -12.91
N LYS A 358 26.00 -4.48 -11.81
CA LYS A 358 26.02 -3.27 -10.99
C LYS A 358 26.60 -2.10 -11.81
N ALA A 359 25.89 -0.96 -11.80
CA ALA A 359 26.34 0.26 -12.44
C ALA A 359 26.76 1.30 -11.40
N LEU A 360 25.96 1.51 -10.36
CA LEU A 360 26.21 2.48 -9.29
C LEU A 360 25.97 1.86 -7.91
N ASP A 361 26.89 2.12 -6.99
CA ASP A 361 26.68 1.99 -5.54
C ASP A 361 26.64 3.41 -4.97
N LEU A 362 25.46 3.84 -4.56
CA LEU A 362 25.23 5.24 -4.16
C LEU A 362 25.70 5.50 -2.73
N ILE A 363 25.77 4.47 -1.89
CA ILE A 363 26.31 4.57 -0.53
C ILE A 363 27.81 4.80 -0.59
N LYS A 364 28.53 4.00 -1.39
CA LYS A 364 29.99 4.13 -1.59
C LYS A 364 30.35 5.19 -2.61
N LYS A 365 29.37 5.81 -3.27
CA LYS A 365 29.57 6.77 -4.39
C LYS A 365 30.50 6.19 -5.45
N GLN A 366 30.31 4.91 -5.78
CA GLN A 366 31.16 4.17 -6.69
C GLN A 366 30.43 3.81 -8.00
N GLN A 367 31.11 4.03 -9.12
CA GLN A 367 30.69 3.56 -10.43
C GLN A 367 31.40 2.25 -10.77
N PHE A 368 30.67 1.27 -11.28
CA PHE A 368 31.19 -0.03 -11.67
C PHE A 368 31.20 -0.20 -13.18
N GLN A 369 32.38 -0.47 -13.73
CA GLN A 369 32.52 -0.78 -15.14
C GLN A 369 32.39 -2.28 -15.39
N PRO A 370 31.78 -2.72 -16.51
CA PRO A 370 31.19 -1.93 -17.60
C PRO A 370 29.75 -1.46 -17.35
N GLY A 371 29.16 -1.69 -16.20
CA GLY A 371 27.75 -1.38 -15.89
C GLY A 371 27.42 0.11 -16.07
N TRP A 372 28.30 0.98 -15.57
CA TRP A 372 28.11 2.43 -15.70
C TRP A 372 28.10 2.88 -17.18
N GLN A 373 29.04 2.41 -17.99
CA GLN A 373 29.08 2.74 -19.42
C GLN A 373 27.81 2.28 -20.15
N LYS A 374 27.30 1.10 -19.80
CA LYS A 374 26.07 0.59 -20.39
C LYS A 374 24.84 1.37 -19.95
N LEU A 375 24.78 1.77 -18.68
CA LEU A 375 23.72 2.63 -18.17
C LEU A 375 23.73 4.00 -18.87
N GLN A 376 24.91 4.62 -19.02
CA GLN A 376 25.06 5.87 -19.77
C GLN A 376 24.56 5.72 -21.21
N LYS A 377 24.99 4.68 -21.93
CA LYS A 377 24.52 4.42 -23.29
C LYS A 377 23.02 4.21 -23.35
N LEU A 378 22.43 3.51 -22.37
CA LEU A 378 20.99 3.26 -22.28
C LEU A 378 20.20 4.56 -22.06
N LEU A 379 20.78 5.49 -21.30
CA LEU A 379 20.18 6.78 -20.97
C LEU A 379 20.58 7.90 -21.96
N GLU A 380 21.39 7.58 -23.00
CA GLU A 380 21.89 8.55 -23.98
C GLU A 380 22.64 9.73 -23.31
N LEU A 381 23.50 9.42 -22.35
CA LEU A 381 24.30 10.37 -21.58
C LEU A 381 25.74 10.45 -22.11
#